data_79f35dc42aec1cc1be1c2791b0fcdeee
#
_entry.id   79f35dc42aec1cc1be1c2791b0fcdeee
#
_cell.length_a   1.000
_cell.length_b   1.000
_cell.length_c   1.000
_cell.angle_alpha   90.00
_cell.angle_beta   90.00
_cell.angle_gamma   90.00
#
_symmetry.space_group_name_H-M   'P 1'
#
loop_
_entity.id
_entity.type
_entity.pdbx_description
1 polymer ?
#
loop_
_entity_poly.entity_id
_entity_poly.type
_entity_poly.pdbx_seq_one_letter_code
_entity_poly.pdbx_strand_id
1 'polypeptide(L)'
;MLNLALSDAFRPGFAHSLLSFMSHPASFTSARDPLPDHEQKQAALSYLNEAWAEARHNGVDGDCLAQASLFAALAELVGTYGEDAVAKFVEGLPVRVRNGEFSTRLAKQ
;
A
#
# COMPACT_ATOMS: atom_id res chain seq x y z
N MET A 1 -3.60 19.58 -5.06
CA MET A 1 -3.57 19.20 -3.65
C MET A 1 -3.07 17.80 -3.45
N LEU A 2 -3.76 16.85 -4.05
CA LEU A 2 -3.36 15.48 -3.91
C LEU A 2 -1.95 15.23 -4.43
N ASN A 3 -1.64 15.85 -5.56
CA ASN A 3 -0.30 15.68 -6.13
C ASN A 3 0.78 16.21 -5.20
N LEU A 4 0.49 17.31 -4.54
CA LEU A 4 1.45 17.88 -3.61
C LEU A 4 1.67 16.97 -2.44
N ALA A 5 0.60 16.42 -1.90
CA ALA A 5 0.70 15.50 -0.77
C ALA A 5 1.48 14.27 -1.18
N LEU A 6 1.24 13.80 -2.38
CA LEU A 6 1.95 12.63 -2.85
C LEU A 6 3.43 12.93 -3.05
N SER A 7 3.72 14.10 -3.58
CA SER A 7 5.12 14.52 -3.73
C SER A 7 5.83 14.56 -2.40
N ASP A 8 5.17 15.08 -1.40
CA ASP A 8 5.75 15.13 -0.07
C ASP A 8 6.00 13.72 0.46
N ALA A 9 5.09 12.81 0.19
CA ALA A 9 5.24 11.44 0.66
C ALA A 9 6.45 10.76 0.03
N PHE A 10 6.84 11.20 -1.15
CA PHE A 10 7.96 10.59 -1.83
C PHE A 10 9.24 11.42 -1.72
N ARG A 11 9.28 12.31 -0.78
CA ARG A 11 10.48 13.06 -0.53
C ARG A 11 11.57 12.16 0.05
N PRO A 12 12.81 12.62 0.02
CA PRO A 12 13.93 11.78 0.49
C PRO A 12 13.70 11.17 1.86
N GLY A 13 13.07 11.90 2.75
CA GLY A 13 12.82 11.36 4.08
C GLY A 13 11.92 10.15 4.06
N PHE A 14 10.87 10.22 3.28
CA PHE A 14 9.94 9.12 3.16
C PHE A 14 10.61 7.93 2.49
N ALA A 15 11.33 8.19 1.41
CA ALA A 15 12.01 7.13 0.69
C ALA A 15 13.05 6.46 1.58
N HIS A 16 13.73 7.25 2.37
CA HIS A 16 14.73 6.72 3.28
C HIS A 16 14.09 5.78 4.30
N SER A 17 12.95 6.18 4.84
CA SER A 17 12.23 5.35 5.79
C SER A 17 11.82 4.03 5.16
N LEU A 18 11.33 4.10 3.95
CA LEU A 18 10.93 2.90 3.24
C LEU A 18 12.10 2.00 2.97
N LEU A 19 13.20 2.57 2.51
CA LEU A 19 14.39 1.81 2.23
C LEU A 19 14.92 1.15 3.48
N SER A 20 14.90 1.90 4.58
CA SER A 20 15.35 1.36 5.85
C SER A 20 14.51 0.16 6.26
N PHE A 21 13.23 0.30 6.11
CA PHE A 21 12.31 -0.77 6.44
C PHE A 21 12.55 -1.98 5.55
N MET A 22 12.75 -1.74 4.27
CA MET A 22 12.96 -2.82 3.33
C MET A 22 14.33 -3.47 3.46
N SER A 23 15.31 -2.71 3.88
CA SER A 23 16.65 -3.25 4.10
C SER A 23 16.64 -4.33 5.15
N HIS A 24 15.97 -4.04 6.24
CA HIS A 24 15.90 -5.00 7.34
C HIS A 24 15.26 -6.30 6.92
N PRO A 25 14.08 -6.25 6.31
CA PRO A 25 13.46 -7.48 5.85
C PRO A 25 14.31 -8.23 4.83
N ALA A 26 15.01 -7.50 4.01
CA ALA A 26 15.84 -8.14 3.00
C ALA A 26 16.97 -8.93 3.66
N SER A 27 17.65 -8.31 4.60
CA SER A 27 18.68 -9.00 5.33
C SER A 27 18.13 -10.18 6.08
N PHE A 28 17.01 -9.94 6.65
CA PHE A 28 16.35 -10.93 7.45
C PHE A 28 15.90 -12.10 6.59
N THR A 29 15.34 -11.79 5.44
CA THR A 29 14.83 -12.81 4.56
C THR A 29 15.91 -13.67 3.98
N SER A 30 17.08 -13.10 3.76
CA SER A 30 18.14 -13.89 3.18
C SER A 30 18.58 -14.99 4.14
N ALA A 31 18.25 -14.87 5.41
CA ALA A 31 18.62 -15.84 6.41
C ALA A 31 17.59 -16.95 6.57
N ARG A 32 16.49 -16.88 5.87
CA ARG A 32 15.45 -17.88 6.03
C ARG A 32 14.57 -17.94 4.81
N ASP A 33 13.75 -18.97 4.78
CA ASP A 33 12.87 -19.20 3.66
C ASP A 33 11.82 -18.11 3.55
N PRO A 34 11.44 -17.74 2.34
CA PRO A 34 10.36 -16.77 2.18
C PRO A 34 9.05 -17.34 2.70
N LEU A 35 8.20 -16.46 3.18
CA LEU A 35 6.87 -16.87 3.60
C LEU A 35 6.04 -17.30 2.39
N PRO A 36 5.11 -18.23 2.58
CA PRO A 36 4.14 -18.51 1.53
C PRO A 36 3.39 -17.25 1.14
N ASP A 37 2.93 -17.23 -0.10
CA ASP A 37 2.32 -16.04 -0.66
C ASP A 37 1.17 -15.48 0.20
N HIS A 38 0.28 -16.36 0.63
CA HIS A 38 -0.87 -15.87 1.41
C HIS A 38 -0.45 -15.35 2.78
N GLU A 39 0.61 -15.92 3.34
CA GLU A 39 1.11 -15.43 4.62
C GLU A 39 1.80 -14.09 4.47
N GLN A 40 2.48 -13.89 3.35
CA GLN A 40 3.06 -12.57 3.07
C GLN A 40 1.99 -11.52 2.94
N LYS A 41 0.89 -11.86 2.28
CA LYS A 41 -0.20 -10.90 2.12
C LYS A 41 -0.85 -10.56 3.44
N GLN A 42 -1.00 -11.56 4.30
CA GLN A 42 -1.56 -11.31 5.61
C GLN A 42 -0.63 -10.47 6.48
N ALA A 43 0.66 -10.76 6.41
CA ALA A 43 1.63 -9.96 7.14
C ALA A 43 1.65 -8.52 6.65
N ALA A 44 1.60 -8.34 5.33
CA ALA A 44 1.58 -7.01 4.76
C ALA A 44 0.35 -6.24 5.22
N LEU A 45 -0.80 -6.90 5.22
CA LEU A 45 -2.03 -6.25 5.68
C LEU A 45 -1.94 -5.87 7.14
N SER A 46 -1.30 -6.71 7.93
CA SER A 46 -1.12 -6.43 9.34
C SER A 46 -0.28 -5.18 9.55
N TYR A 47 0.82 -5.06 8.80
CA TYR A 47 1.64 -3.85 8.87
C TYR A 47 0.85 -2.62 8.44
N LEU A 48 0.09 -2.75 7.37
CA LEU A 48 -0.72 -1.64 6.90
C LEU A 48 -1.73 -1.21 7.95
N ASN A 49 -2.37 -2.17 8.58
CA ASN A 49 -3.36 -1.86 9.61
C ASN A 49 -2.73 -1.14 10.78
N GLU A 50 -1.54 -1.56 11.18
CA GLU A 50 -0.86 -0.91 12.28
C GLU A 50 -0.47 0.52 11.93
N ALA A 51 0.09 0.68 10.74
CA ALA A 51 0.49 2.02 10.30
C ALA A 51 -0.73 2.92 10.18
N TRP A 52 -1.81 2.36 9.66
CA TRP A 52 -3.06 3.10 9.50
C TRP A 52 -3.58 3.57 10.85
N ALA A 53 -3.61 2.66 11.81
CA ALA A 53 -4.10 3.00 13.13
C ALA A 53 -3.26 4.08 13.77
N GLU A 54 -1.95 3.98 13.62
CA GLU A 54 -1.07 4.98 14.20
C GLU A 54 -1.25 6.33 13.55
N ALA A 55 -1.37 6.34 12.23
CA ALA A 55 -1.57 7.59 11.51
C ALA A 55 -2.88 8.25 11.92
N ARG A 56 -3.93 7.45 12.06
CA ARG A 56 -5.21 7.98 12.50
C ARG A 56 -5.10 8.53 13.91
N HIS A 57 -4.40 7.84 14.76
CA HIS A 57 -4.19 8.30 16.13
C HIS A 57 -3.47 9.65 16.15
N ASN A 58 -2.60 9.87 15.19
CA ASN A 58 -1.86 11.12 15.11
C ASN A 58 -2.57 12.20 14.30
N GLY A 59 -3.82 11.97 13.97
CA GLY A 59 -4.64 13.02 13.37
C GLY A 59 -4.65 13.03 11.86
N VAL A 60 -4.12 12.01 11.21
CA VAL A 60 -4.17 11.96 9.77
C VAL A 60 -5.54 11.47 9.34
N ASP A 61 -6.14 12.20 8.40
CA ASP A 61 -7.46 11.87 7.92
C ASP A 61 -7.45 10.56 7.13
N GLY A 62 -8.48 9.75 7.37
CA GLY A 62 -8.58 8.45 6.71
C GLY A 62 -8.66 8.55 5.20
N ASP A 63 -9.32 9.57 4.71
CA ASP A 63 -9.43 9.77 3.27
C ASP A 63 -8.06 10.11 2.68
N CYS A 64 -7.30 10.93 3.35
CA CYS A 64 -5.95 11.23 2.90
C CYS A 64 -5.06 10.00 2.92
N LEU A 65 -5.21 9.20 3.96
CA LEU A 65 -4.46 7.96 4.04
C LEU A 65 -4.81 7.03 2.88
N ALA A 66 -6.09 6.93 2.59
CA ALA A 66 -6.53 6.04 1.53
C ALA A 66 -5.97 6.46 0.18
N GLN A 67 -6.03 7.76 -0.10
CA GLN A 67 -5.54 8.24 -1.38
C GLN A 67 -4.03 8.10 -1.50
N ALA A 68 -3.32 8.45 -0.44
CA ALA A 68 -1.87 8.31 -0.45
C ALA A 68 -1.47 6.85 -0.60
N SER A 69 -2.18 5.96 0.08
CA SER A 69 -1.89 4.54 -0.01
C SER A 69 -2.09 4.01 -1.42
N LEU A 70 -3.17 4.45 -2.05
CA LEU A 70 -3.45 4.01 -3.40
C LEU A 70 -2.35 4.43 -4.36
N PHE A 71 -1.96 5.69 -4.31
CA PHE A 71 -0.92 6.16 -5.23
C PHE A 71 0.43 5.55 -4.93
N ALA A 72 0.75 5.37 -3.65
CA ALA A 72 1.99 4.72 -3.29
C ALA A 72 2.03 3.28 -3.80
N ALA A 73 0.90 2.58 -3.67
CA ALA A 73 0.83 1.21 -4.14
C ALA A 73 0.99 1.14 -5.65
N LEU A 74 0.34 2.05 -6.36
CA LEU A 74 0.46 2.05 -7.82
C LEU A 74 1.89 2.34 -8.25
N ALA A 75 2.55 3.26 -7.57
CA ALA A 75 3.93 3.58 -7.90
C ALA A 75 4.83 2.36 -7.70
N GLU A 76 4.60 1.64 -6.63
CA GLU A 76 5.39 0.45 -6.37
C GLU A 76 5.15 -0.61 -7.44
N LEU A 77 3.90 -0.81 -7.81
CA LEU A 77 3.57 -1.78 -8.83
C LEU A 77 4.16 -1.41 -10.19
N VAL A 78 4.10 -0.13 -10.53
CA VAL A 78 4.68 0.31 -11.79
C VAL A 78 6.18 0.08 -11.80
N GLY A 79 6.83 0.32 -10.68
CA GLY A 79 8.26 0.08 -10.58
C GLY A 79 8.62 -1.39 -10.80
N THR A 80 7.72 -2.28 -10.43
CA THR A 80 7.97 -3.71 -10.54
C THR A 80 7.54 -4.28 -11.89
N TYR A 81 6.37 -3.87 -12.37
CA TYR A 81 5.76 -4.51 -13.53
C TYR A 81 5.64 -3.61 -14.75
N GLY A 82 5.88 -2.32 -14.62
CA GLY A 82 5.75 -1.39 -15.72
C GLY A 82 4.35 -0.85 -15.87
N GLU A 83 4.26 0.23 -16.64
CA GLU A 83 3.00 0.96 -16.78
C GLU A 83 1.91 0.14 -17.42
N ASP A 84 2.24 -0.61 -18.48
CA ASP A 84 1.22 -1.33 -19.22
C ASP A 84 0.56 -2.40 -18.38
N ALA A 85 1.34 -3.16 -17.64
CA ALA A 85 0.78 -4.23 -16.82
C ALA A 85 -0.09 -3.65 -15.71
N VAL A 86 0.37 -2.57 -15.10
CA VAL A 86 -0.40 -1.96 -14.02
C VAL A 86 -1.67 -1.32 -14.57
N ALA A 87 -1.59 -0.69 -15.74
CA ALA A 87 -2.78 -0.12 -16.35
C ALA A 87 -3.83 -1.19 -16.59
N LYS A 88 -3.41 -2.34 -17.09
CA LYS A 88 -4.35 -3.43 -17.31
C LYS A 88 -4.96 -3.94 -16.03
N PHE A 89 -4.14 -4.04 -14.99
CA PHE A 89 -4.65 -4.45 -13.69
C PHE A 89 -5.69 -3.46 -13.19
N VAL A 90 -5.38 -2.18 -13.28
CA VAL A 90 -6.27 -1.14 -12.79
C VAL A 90 -7.57 -1.11 -13.58
N GLU A 91 -7.51 -1.43 -14.86
CA GLU A 91 -8.72 -1.42 -15.68
C GLU A 91 -9.78 -2.37 -15.17
N GLY A 92 -9.37 -3.41 -14.47
CA GLY A 92 -10.34 -4.34 -13.90
C GLY A 92 -10.93 -3.89 -12.59
N LEU A 93 -10.41 -2.84 -12.00
CA LEU A 93 -10.87 -2.42 -10.68
C LEU A 93 -12.25 -1.77 -10.67
N PRO A 94 -12.62 -0.95 -11.67
CA PRO A 94 -13.93 -0.30 -11.58
C PRO A 94 -15.10 -1.28 -11.44
N VAL A 95 -15.06 -2.38 -12.17
CA VAL A 95 -16.14 -3.35 -12.05
C VAL A 95 -16.13 -4.02 -10.69
N ARG A 96 -14.96 -4.26 -10.14
CA ARG A 96 -14.88 -4.87 -8.82
C ARG A 96 -15.38 -3.92 -7.74
N VAL A 97 -15.08 -2.65 -7.90
CA VAL A 97 -15.59 -1.65 -6.97
C VAL A 97 -17.11 -1.61 -7.03
N ARG A 98 -17.68 -1.58 -8.25
CA ARG A 98 -19.13 -1.52 -8.40
C ARG A 98 -19.81 -2.79 -7.91
N ASN A 99 -19.13 -3.91 -8.04
CA ASN A 99 -19.70 -5.18 -7.58
C ASN A 99 -19.62 -5.35 -6.09
N GLY A 100 -19.05 -4.40 -5.37
CA GLY A 100 -19.05 -4.44 -3.92
C GLY A 100 -17.96 -5.26 -3.30
N GLU A 101 -16.92 -5.61 -4.06
CA GLU A 101 -15.84 -6.41 -3.49
C GLU A 101 -15.15 -5.70 -2.35
N PHE A 102 -15.14 -4.38 -2.38
CA PHE A 102 -14.48 -3.61 -1.35
C PHE A 102 -15.45 -3.00 -0.35
N SER A 103 -16.69 -3.45 -0.37
CA SER A 103 -17.74 -2.89 0.47
C SER A 103 -18.08 -3.79 1.65
N THR A 104 -17.18 -4.67 2.01
CA THR A 104 -17.47 -5.65 3.07
C THR A 104 -17.88 -4.98 4.37
N ARG A 105 -17.22 -3.88 4.67
CA ARG A 105 -17.50 -3.18 5.90
C ARG A 105 -18.89 -2.55 5.87
N LEU A 106 -19.24 -1.98 4.74
CA LEU A 106 -20.54 -1.35 4.58
C LEU A 106 -21.66 -2.37 4.51
N ALA A 107 -21.36 -3.51 3.93
CA ALA A 107 -22.37 -4.54 3.78
C ALA A 107 -22.93 -5.02 5.12
N LYS A 108 -22.16 -4.80 6.17
CA LYS A 108 -22.61 -5.19 7.49
C LYS A 108 -23.56 -4.22 8.13
N GLN A 109 -23.69 -3.09 7.54
CA GLN A 109 -24.57 -2.09 8.09
C GLN A 109 -25.93 -2.18 7.49
#